data_a18108e22561a6398216640c080ba4d1
#
_entry.id   a18108e22561a6398216640c080ba4d1
#
_cell.length_a   1.000
_cell.length_b   1.000
_cell.length_c   1.000
_cell.angle_alpha   90.00
_cell.angle_beta   90.00
_cell.angle_gamma   90.00
#
_symmetry.space_group_name_H-M   'P 1'
#
loop_
_entity.id
_entity.type
_entity.pdbx_description
1 polymer ?
#
loop_
_entity_poly.entity_id
_entity_poly.type
_entity_poly.pdbx_seq_one_letter_code
_entity_poly.pdbx_strand_id
1 'polypeptide(L)'
;MNAPTRGIELRDVTFSYQGSTKGHPTSRIDLDVPSLRLDPGLTLLLGPNGSGKSTLLKLVAGIEPPATGLVTIDGADLWTREREARLGIAYIPEQPDLSPYAAVGEVVRLVCSLRNVPWSAGQEMLEQVGLGGLEHRTVRELSQGQKRRALFASAFLGEATTLILDEPLVSLDLDMREMFLSWLRERLDRGACALLSTHELEPFTDAVNAVVSVKSGQVVKSAPPERGAGRLERLRSLARGSESVD
;
A
#
# COMPACT_ATOMS: atom_id res chain seq x y z
N MET A 1 -20.02 -16.37 17.46
CA MET A 1 -19.15 -16.13 16.30
C MET A 1 -18.61 -14.72 16.47
N ASN A 2 -17.31 -14.58 16.74
CA ASN A 2 -16.70 -13.26 16.81
C ASN A 2 -16.78 -12.61 15.42
N ALA A 3 -17.18 -11.33 15.37
CA ALA A 3 -17.15 -10.57 14.13
C ALA A 3 -15.75 -10.67 13.49
N PRO A 4 -15.63 -10.80 12.16
CA PRO A 4 -14.33 -10.87 11.51
C PRO A 4 -13.54 -9.62 11.91
N THR A 5 -12.36 -9.84 12.46
CA THR A 5 -11.50 -8.77 12.98
C THR A 5 -10.88 -8.08 11.77
N ARG A 6 -11.44 -6.94 11.34
CA ARG A 6 -10.88 -6.15 10.23
C ARG A 6 -9.46 -5.71 10.56
N GLY A 7 -8.62 -5.68 9.53
CA GLY A 7 -7.26 -5.17 9.62
C GLY A 7 -6.22 -6.13 9.09
N ILE A 8 -4.96 -5.76 9.28
CA ILE A 8 -3.78 -6.48 8.82
C ILE A 8 -3.09 -7.09 10.04
N GLU A 9 -2.73 -8.37 9.98
CA GLU A 9 -1.98 -9.01 11.06
C GLU A 9 -0.81 -9.82 10.50
N LEU A 10 0.38 -9.61 11.07
CA LEU A 10 1.59 -10.38 10.84
C LEU A 10 1.99 -11.07 12.14
N ARG A 11 2.32 -12.36 12.07
CA ARG A 11 2.80 -13.16 13.22
C ARG A 11 4.04 -13.95 12.83
N ASP A 12 5.13 -13.76 13.58
CA ASP A 12 6.42 -14.44 13.41
C ASP A 12 6.94 -14.39 11.96
N VAL A 13 6.69 -13.25 11.28
CA VAL A 13 7.05 -13.07 9.88
C VAL A 13 8.51 -12.71 9.75
N THR A 14 9.24 -13.51 8.98
CA THR A 14 10.59 -13.16 8.51
C THR A 14 10.62 -13.13 6.98
N PHE A 15 11.51 -12.32 6.44
CA PHE A 15 11.73 -12.24 5.00
C PHE A 15 13.20 -11.99 4.68
N SER A 16 13.66 -12.57 3.58
CA SER A 16 15.01 -12.39 3.05
C SER A 16 14.98 -12.49 1.54
N TYR A 17 15.53 -11.48 0.85
CA TYR A 17 15.80 -11.61 -0.58
C TYR A 17 16.91 -12.64 -0.78
N GLN A 18 16.66 -13.69 -1.55
CA GLN A 18 17.71 -14.65 -1.93
C GLN A 18 18.72 -13.96 -2.84
N GLY A 19 19.77 -13.43 -2.25
CA GLY A 19 20.93 -12.90 -2.98
C GLY A 19 21.73 -14.03 -3.56
N SER A 20 21.62 -14.27 -4.87
CA SER A 20 22.52 -15.14 -5.62
C SER A 20 23.88 -14.47 -5.80
N THR A 21 24.69 -14.44 -4.76
CA THR A 21 26.14 -14.29 -4.90
C THR A 21 26.77 -15.69 -4.86
N LYS A 22 27.42 -16.06 -5.95
CA LYS A 22 28.13 -17.33 -6.09
C LYS A 22 28.96 -17.59 -4.83
N GLY A 23 28.52 -18.55 -4.00
CA GLY A 23 29.41 -19.21 -3.07
C GLY A 23 29.13 -19.19 -1.57
N HIS A 24 28.24 -18.31 -1.04
CA HIS A 24 27.82 -18.40 0.36
C HIS A 24 26.35 -17.99 0.51
N PRO A 25 25.49 -18.84 1.13
CA PRO A 25 24.16 -18.41 1.56
C PRO A 25 24.35 -17.50 2.77
N THR A 26 24.45 -16.19 2.55
CA THR A 26 24.27 -15.23 3.64
C THR A 26 22.77 -15.18 3.91
N SER A 27 22.32 -15.92 4.88
CA SER A 27 20.98 -15.86 5.45
C SER A 27 20.82 -14.57 6.26
N ARG A 28 20.86 -13.42 5.57
CA ARG A 28 20.55 -12.13 6.21
C ARG A 28 19.04 -12.00 6.20
N ILE A 29 18.44 -11.99 7.36
CA ILE A 29 17.04 -11.60 7.51
C ILE A 29 16.95 -10.12 7.18
N ASP A 30 16.23 -9.80 6.09
CA ASP A 30 16.04 -8.41 5.64
C ASP A 30 14.86 -7.74 6.35
N LEU A 31 13.92 -8.55 6.88
CA LEU A 31 12.78 -8.07 7.67
C LEU A 31 12.42 -9.11 8.73
N ASP A 32 12.25 -8.65 9.97
CA ASP A 32 11.82 -9.44 11.12
C ASP A 32 10.65 -8.75 11.81
N VAL A 33 9.48 -9.41 11.82
CA VAL A 33 8.22 -8.90 12.38
C VAL A 33 7.62 -9.96 13.30
N PRO A 34 8.01 -9.99 14.58
CA PRO A 34 7.47 -10.95 15.54
C PRO A 34 5.95 -10.84 15.67
N SER A 35 5.43 -9.62 15.77
CA SER A 35 4.00 -9.34 15.80
C SER A 35 3.72 -7.92 15.32
N LEU A 36 2.78 -7.79 14.38
CA LEU A 36 2.25 -6.50 13.97
C LEU A 36 0.76 -6.64 13.69
N ARG A 37 -0.05 -5.81 14.34
CA ARG A 37 -1.46 -5.68 14.06
C ARG A 37 -1.79 -4.25 13.71
N LEU A 38 -2.44 -4.06 12.55
CA LEU A 38 -2.94 -2.78 12.07
C LEU A 38 -4.47 -2.85 12.04
N ASP A 39 -5.09 -1.95 12.78
CA ASP A 39 -6.54 -1.81 12.86
C ASP A 39 -7.05 -0.82 11.79
N PRO A 40 -8.38 -0.74 11.53
CA PRO A 40 -8.95 0.27 10.66
C PRO A 40 -8.47 1.68 10.98
N GLY A 41 -8.22 2.48 9.94
CA GLY A 41 -7.63 3.81 10.01
C GLY A 41 -6.33 3.92 9.25
N LEU A 42 -5.66 5.07 9.37
CA LEU A 42 -4.41 5.36 8.68
C LEU A 42 -3.20 5.09 9.56
N THR A 43 -2.37 4.15 9.13
CA THR A 43 -1.05 3.88 9.70
C THR A 43 0.02 4.43 8.78
N LEU A 44 0.88 5.31 9.28
CA LEU A 44 2.09 5.73 8.57
C LEU A 44 3.22 4.72 8.78
N LEU A 45 3.88 4.35 7.69
CA LEU A 45 5.07 3.52 7.67
C LEU A 45 6.29 4.42 7.50
N LEU A 46 7.06 4.58 8.56
CA LEU A 46 8.18 5.51 8.63
C LEU A 46 9.51 4.77 8.76
N GLY A 47 10.58 5.42 8.37
CA GLY A 47 11.95 4.90 8.48
C GLY A 47 12.85 5.38 7.34
N PRO A 48 14.16 5.29 7.50
CA PRO A 48 15.12 5.70 6.48
C PRO A 48 15.02 4.86 5.20
N ASN A 49 15.61 5.35 4.11
CA ASN A 49 15.68 4.57 2.86
C ASN A 49 16.48 3.28 3.09
N GLY A 50 16.03 2.19 2.48
CA GLY A 50 16.65 0.88 2.65
C GLY A 50 16.36 0.18 4.00
N SER A 51 15.48 0.73 4.85
CA SER A 51 15.14 0.10 6.13
C SER A 51 14.25 -1.14 6.03
N GLY A 52 13.58 -1.37 4.88
CA GLY A 52 12.65 -2.48 4.65
C GLY A 52 11.19 -2.07 4.47
N LYS A 53 10.85 -0.77 4.36
CA LYS A 53 9.48 -0.28 4.18
C LYS A 53 8.77 -0.92 2.97
N SER A 54 9.35 -0.79 1.77
CA SER A 54 8.74 -1.35 0.55
C SER A 54 8.67 -2.88 0.61
N THR A 55 9.58 -3.54 1.32
CA THR A 55 9.52 -4.99 1.57
C THR A 55 8.31 -5.34 2.43
N LEU A 56 8.08 -4.61 3.52
CA LEU A 56 6.89 -4.80 4.37
C LEU A 56 5.60 -4.57 3.57
N LEU A 57 5.54 -3.50 2.76
CA LEU A 57 4.37 -3.22 1.91
C LEU A 57 4.12 -4.35 0.91
N LYS A 58 5.15 -4.91 0.27
CA LYS A 58 5.01 -6.04 -0.66
C LYS A 58 4.54 -7.32 0.03
N LEU A 59 5.02 -7.60 1.24
CA LEU A 59 4.56 -8.74 2.05
C LEU A 59 3.07 -8.60 2.37
N VAL A 60 2.65 -7.42 2.84
CA VAL A 60 1.24 -7.15 3.20
C VAL A 60 0.35 -7.08 1.97
N ALA A 61 0.86 -6.63 0.82
CA ALA A 61 0.13 -6.66 -0.46
C ALA A 61 0.02 -8.07 -1.07
N GLY A 62 0.71 -9.07 -0.48
CA GLY A 62 0.74 -10.43 -1.01
C GLY A 62 1.54 -10.59 -2.30
N ILE A 63 2.51 -9.72 -2.55
CA ILE A 63 3.40 -9.79 -3.72
C ILE A 63 4.57 -10.72 -3.43
N GLU A 64 5.17 -10.57 -2.25
CA GLU A 64 6.27 -11.41 -1.79
C GLU A 64 5.77 -12.35 -0.69
N PRO A 65 6.05 -13.67 -0.77
CA PRO A 65 5.74 -14.59 0.31
C PRO A 65 6.71 -14.41 1.48
N PRO A 66 6.24 -14.50 2.73
CA PRO A 66 7.14 -14.54 3.87
C PRO A 66 8.00 -15.82 3.85
N ALA A 67 9.22 -15.74 4.36
CA ALA A 67 10.05 -16.94 4.55
C ALA A 67 9.50 -17.82 5.68
N THR A 68 9.01 -17.19 6.75
CA THR A 68 8.31 -17.83 7.86
C THR A 68 7.13 -16.96 8.31
N GLY A 69 6.24 -17.53 9.11
CA GLY A 69 5.16 -16.81 9.74
C GLY A 69 3.91 -16.69 8.89
N LEU A 70 3.01 -15.80 9.32
CA LEU A 70 1.67 -15.69 8.78
C LEU A 70 1.31 -14.22 8.54
N VAL A 71 0.74 -13.92 7.37
CA VAL A 71 0.15 -12.61 7.05
C VAL A 71 -1.32 -12.81 6.76
N THR A 72 -2.18 -12.13 7.52
CA THR A 72 -3.64 -12.19 7.31
C THR A 72 -4.21 -10.80 7.03
N ILE A 73 -5.22 -10.78 6.16
CA ILE A 73 -6.06 -9.61 5.87
C ILE A 73 -7.49 -9.95 6.25
N ASP A 74 -8.08 -9.18 7.14
CA ASP A 74 -9.43 -9.41 7.68
C ASP A 74 -9.63 -10.85 8.18
N GLY A 75 -8.56 -11.45 8.75
CA GLY A 75 -8.54 -12.81 9.26
C GLY A 75 -8.36 -13.90 8.20
N ALA A 76 -8.24 -13.56 6.91
CA ALA A 76 -7.93 -14.48 5.84
C ALA A 76 -6.42 -14.52 5.56
N ASP A 77 -5.84 -15.71 5.53
CA ASP A 77 -4.42 -15.91 5.21
C ASP A 77 -4.15 -15.58 3.74
N LEU A 78 -3.13 -14.75 3.49
CA LEU A 78 -2.79 -14.26 2.14
C LEU A 78 -2.34 -15.35 1.17
N TRP A 79 -1.90 -16.50 1.66
CA TRP A 79 -1.31 -17.56 0.83
C TRP A 79 -2.15 -18.84 0.79
N THR A 80 -2.91 -19.14 1.85
CA THR A 80 -3.79 -20.31 1.89
C THR A 80 -5.24 -19.97 1.55
N ARG A 81 -5.70 -18.73 1.78
CA ARG A 81 -7.01 -18.19 1.44
C ARG A 81 -6.88 -16.98 0.51
N GLU A 82 -6.01 -17.10 -0.48
CA GLU A 82 -5.54 -16.03 -1.35
C GLU A 82 -6.66 -15.17 -1.95
N ARG A 83 -7.64 -15.79 -2.56
CA ARG A 83 -8.74 -15.07 -3.22
C ARG A 83 -9.51 -14.19 -2.24
N GLU A 84 -9.83 -14.71 -1.07
CA GLU A 84 -10.58 -13.99 -0.04
C GLU A 84 -9.77 -12.83 0.52
N ALA A 85 -8.51 -13.07 0.86
CA ALA A 85 -7.62 -12.06 1.41
C ALA A 85 -7.34 -10.91 0.43
N ARG A 86 -7.15 -11.22 -0.87
CA ARG A 86 -6.74 -10.22 -1.88
C ARG A 86 -7.88 -9.39 -2.45
N LEU A 87 -9.13 -9.85 -2.39
CA LEU A 87 -10.28 -9.13 -2.97
C LEU A 87 -10.46 -7.73 -2.39
N GLY A 88 -10.14 -7.55 -1.11
CA GLY A 88 -10.25 -6.27 -0.39
C GLY A 88 -9.01 -5.38 -0.51
N ILE A 89 -7.93 -5.80 -1.18
CA ILE A 89 -6.68 -5.04 -1.22
C ILE A 89 -6.66 -4.08 -2.42
N ALA A 90 -6.35 -2.81 -2.18
CA ALA A 90 -5.84 -1.89 -3.19
C ALA A 90 -4.37 -1.60 -2.90
N TYR A 91 -3.49 -1.93 -3.86
CA TYR A 91 -2.07 -1.66 -3.76
C TYR A 91 -1.64 -0.60 -4.78
N ILE A 92 -0.99 0.43 -4.30
CA ILE A 92 -0.38 1.49 -5.11
C ILE A 92 1.13 1.47 -4.81
N PRO A 93 1.95 0.87 -5.69
CA PRO A 93 3.41 0.93 -5.58
C PRO A 93 3.96 2.31 -5.93
N GLU A 94 5.17 2.59 -5.48
CA GLU A 94 5.89 3.82 -5.85
C GLU A 94 6.02 3.97 -7.37
N GLN A 95 6.37 2.89 -8.07
CA GLN A 95 6.45 2.87 -9.53
C GLN A 95 5.33 2.02 -10.14
N PRO A 96 4.63 2.52 -11.20
CA PRO A 96 3.61 1.74 -11.86
C PRO A 96 4.19 0.44 -12.45
N ASP A 97 3.74 -0.70 -11.95
CA ASP A 97 4.10 -2.04 -12.43
C ASP A 97 2.87 -2.67 -13.11
N LEU A 98 2.52 -2.13 -14.25
CA LEU A 98 1.46 -2.64 -15.11
C LEU A 98 2.07 -3.39 -16.30
N SER A 99 1.41 -4.45 -16.76
CA SER A 99 1.86 -5.20 -17.96
C SER A 99 2.07 -4.26 -19.14
N PRO A 100 3.30 -4.13 -19.68
CA PRO A 100 3.62 -3.12 -20.69
C PRO A 100 2.91 -3.37 -22.03
N TYR A 101 2.53 -4.61 -22.32
CA TYR A 101 1.92 -5.01 -23.59
C TYR A 101 0.39 -5.11 -23.52
N ALA A 102 -0.20 -5.03 -22.34
CA ALA A 102 -1.66 -5.00 -22.20
C ALA A 102 -2.20 -3.62 -22.60
N ALA A 103 -3.38 -3.58 -23.20
CA ALA A 103 -4.10 -2.34 -23.40
C ALA A 103 -4.65 -1.83 -22.05
N VAL A 104 -4.70 -0.51 -21.87
CA VAL A 104 -5.23 0.11 -20.64
C VAL A 104 -6.63 -0.39 -20.32
N GLY A 105 -7.50 -0.47 -21.32
CA GLY A 105 -8.85 -0.98 -21.18
C GLY A 105 -8.90 -2.45 -20.76
N GLU A 106 -7.94 -3.28 -21.18
CA GLU A 106 -7.85 -4.68 -20.76
C GLU A 106 -7.47 -4.79 -19.29
N VAL A 107 -6.48 -3.99 -18.81
CA VAL A 107 -6.10 -3.93 -17.41
C VAL A 107 -7.30 -3.54 -16.54
N VAL A 108 -7.99 -2.47 -16.90
CA VAL A 108 -9.15 -1.98 -16.14
C VAL A 108 -10.31 -2.98 -16.18
N ARG A 109 -10.60 -3.62 -17.32
CA ARG A 109 -11.62 -4.69 -17.43
C ARG A 109 -11.31 -5.88 -16.54
N LEU A 110 -10.05 -6.29 -16.49
CA LEU A 110 -9.62 -7.37 -15.60
C LEU A 110 -9.91 -7.01 -14.13
N VAL A 111 -9.57 -5.78 -13.71
CA VAL A 111 -9.85 -5.31 -12.34
C VAL A 111 -11.35 -5.25 -12.08
N CYS A 112 -12.16 -4.74 -13.03
CA CYS A 112 -13.62 -4.76 -12.93
C CYS A 112 -14.15 -6.17 -12.71
N SER A 113 -13.67 -7.13 -13.51
CA SER A 113 -14.07 -8.54 -13.38
C SER A 113 -13.67 -9.13 -12.02
N LEU A 114 -12.44 -8.91 -11.57
CA LEU A 114 -11.95 -9.43 -10.30
C LEU A 114 -12.71 -8.86 -9.09
N ARG A 115 -13.12 -7.58 -9.18
CA ARG A 115 -13.84 -6.87 -8.11
C ARG A 115 -15.36 -6.89 -8.27
N ASN A 116 -15.88 -7.62 -9.26
CA ASN A 116 -17.30 -7.70 -9.57
C ASN A 116 -17.96 -6.31 -9.76
N VAL A 117 -17.27 -5.44 -10.49
CA VAL A 117 -17.77 -4.10 -10.86
C VAL A 117 -18.09 -4.08 -12.35
N PRO A 118 -19.17 -3.43 -12.80
CA PRO A 118 -19.51 -3.37 -14.22
C PRO A 118 -18.45 -2.58 -15.00
N TRP A 119 -18.28 -2.93 -16.29
CA TRP A 119 -17.32 -2.23 -17.17
C TRP A 119 -17.63 -0.73 -17.31
N SER A 120 -18.90 -0.33 -17.24
CA SER A 120 -19.27 1.10 -17.25
C SER A 120 -18.58 1.91 -16.14
N ALA A 121 -18.45 1.32 -14.95
CA ALA A 121 -17.68 1.98 -13.86
C ALA A 121 -16.17 2.08 -14.19
N GLY A 122 -15.62 1.09 -14.90
CA GLY A 122 -14.24 1.16 -15.39
C GLY A 122 -14.03 2.26 -16.44
N GLN A 123 -15.00 2.42 -17.36
CA GLN A 123 -14.96 3.50 -18.35
C GLN A 123 -15.07 4.88 -17.69
N GLU A 124 -16.02 5.04 -16.78
CA GLU A 124 -16.17 6.28 -16.02
C GLU A 124 -14.89 6.62 -15.22
N MET A 125 -14.27 5.63 -14.60
CA MET A 125 -13.00 5.83 -13.90
C MET A 125 -11.87 6.26 -14.83
N LEU A 126 -11.77 5.68 -16.05
CA LEU A 126 -10.80 6.11 -17.05
C LEU A 126 -11.02 7.56 -17.49
N GLU A 127 -12.26 7.99 -17.66
CA GLU A 127 -12.59 9.40 -17.92
C GLU A 127 -12.16 10.29 -16.77
N GLN A 128 -12.50 9.92 -15.53
CA GLN A 128 -12.17 10.70 -14.32
C GLN A 128 -10.66 10.89 -14.14
N VAL A 129 -9.85 9.88 -14.44
CA VAL A 129 -8.38 10.00 -14.35
C VAL A 129 -7.75 10.60 -15.62
N GLY A 130 -8.55 11.04 -16.60
CA GLY A 130 -8.08 11.67 -17.84
C GLY A 130 -7.42 10.69 -18.81
N LEU A 131 -7.89 9.45 -18.85
CA LEU A 131 -7.47 8.42 -19.81
C LEU A 131 -8.60 8.01 -20.77
N GLY A 132 -9.71 8.73 -20.80
CA GLY A 132 -10.79 8.50 -21.74
C GLY A 132 -10.28 8.55 -23.20
N GLY A 133 -10.75 7.59 -24.02
CA GLY A 133 -10.30 7.44 -25.41
C GLY A 133 -8.92 6.80 -25.58
N LEU A 134 -8.21 6.45 -24.50
CA LEU A 134 -6.91 5.77 -24.55
C LEU A 134 -7.00 4.27 -24.21
N GLU A 135 -8.20 3.69 -24.10
CA GLU A 135 -8.42 2.32 -23.66
C GLU A 135 -7.72 1.29 -24.55
N HIS A 136 -7.55 1.60 -25.82
CA HIS A 136 -6.92 0.75 -26.82
C HIS A 136 -5.39 0.83 -26.84
N ARG A 137 -4.81 1.85 -26.19
CA ARG A 137 -3.34 2.01 -26.13
C ARG A 137 -2.74 1.01 -25.14
N THR A 138 -1.59 0.47 -25.53
CA THR A 138 -0.81 -0.38 -24.62
C THR A 138 -0.14 0.47 -23.53
N VAL A 139 0.06 -0.11 -22.34
CA VAL A 139 0.69 0.59 -21.22
C VAL A 139 2.06 1.16 -21.58
N ARG A 140 2.85 0.47 -22.41
CA ARG A 140 4.17 0.97 -22.86
C ARG A 140 4.11 2.27 -23.67
N GLU A 141 2.99 2.53 -24.35
CA GLU A 141 2.77 3.74 -25.18
C GLU A 141 2.37 4.96 -24.33
N LEU A 142 2.04 4.75 -23.08
CA LEU A 142 1.66 5.81 -22.15
C LEU A 142 2.89 6.58 -21.65
N SER A 143 2.70 7.89 -21.41
CA SER A 143 3.64 8.67 -20.62
C SER A 143 3.69 8.16 -19.16
N GLN A 144 4.72 8.52 -18.40
CA GLN A 144 4.82 8.12 -16.98
C GLN A 144 3.62 8.61 -16.16
N GLY A 145 3.15 9.84 -16.39
CA GLY A 145 1.95 10.36 -15.75
C GLY A 145 0.70 9.56 -16.10
N GLN A 146 0.53 9.19 -17.40
CA GLN A 146 -0.59 8.35 -17.83
C GLN A 146 -0.53 6.94 -17.23
N LYS A 147 0.67 6.33 -17.12
CA LYS A 147 0.85 5.04 -16.43
C LYS A 147 0.42 5.15 -14.96
N ARG A 148 0.81 6.23 -14.30
CA ARG A 148 0.41 6.50 -12.92
C ARG A 148 -1.11 6.62 -12.80
N ARG A 149 -1.76 7.37 -13.70
CA ARG A 149 -3.22 7.51 -13.76
C ARG A 149 -3.92 6.17 -14.01
N ALA A 150 -3.39 5.29 -14.88
CA ALA A 150 -3.92 3.94 -15.12
C ALA A 150 -3.82 3.05 -13.87
N LEU A 151 -2.73 3.15 -13.11
CA LEU A 151 -2.57 2.47 -11.83
C LEU A 151 -3.63 2.93 -10.83
N PHE A 152 -3.85 4.25 -10.71
CA PHE A 152 -4.87 4.81 -9.82
C PHE A 152 -6.28 4.41 -10.25
N ALA A 153 -6.60 4.42 -11.55
CA ALA A 153 -7.88 3.92 -12.04
C ALA A 153 -8.15 2.48 -11.57
N SER A 154 -7.13 1.62 -11.64
CA SER A 154 -7.22 0.24 -11.16
C SER A 154 -7.40 0.15 -9.64
N ALA A 155 -6.74 1.02 -8.86
CA ALA A 155 -6.82 1.02 -7.41
C ALA A 155 -8.16 1.56 -6.88
N PHE A 156 -8.72 2.57 -7.55
CA PHE A 156 -9.95 3.25 -7.12
C PHE A 156 -11.22 2.44 -7.38
N LEU A 157 -11.18 1.49 -8.32
CA LEU A 157 -12.33 0.65 -8.63
C LEU A 157 -12.72 -0.26 -7.46
N GLY A 158 -14.02 -0.36 -7.22
CA GLY A 158 -14.60 -1.26 -6.21
C GLY A 158 -14.39 -0.80 -4.76
N GLU A 159 -14.69 -1.69 -3.82
CA GLU A 159 -14.73 -1.42 -2.38
C GLU A 159 -13.50 -2.02 -1.68
N ALA A 160 -12.34 -1.36 -1.81
CA ALA A 160 -11.16 -1.81 -1.08
C ALA A 160 -11.28 -1.49 0.42
N THR A 161 -11.04 -2.49 1.26
CA THR A 161 -11.04 -2.39 2.73
C THR A 161 -9.63 -2.30 3.31
N THR A 162 -8.63 -2.69 2.50
CA THR A 162 -7.20 -2.64 2.87
C THR A 162 -6.43 -1.89 1.80
N LEU A 163 -5.77 -0.82 2.19
CA LEU A 163 -5.04 0.07 1.31
C LEU A 163 -3.55 -0.01 1.62
N ILE A 164 -2.76 -0.43 0.66
CA ILE A 164 -1.30 -0.51 0.77
C ILE A 164 -0.72 0.52 -0.20
N LEU A 165 -0.07 1.54 0.33
CA LEU A 165 0.25 2.76 -0.41
C LEU A 165 1.74 3.09 -0.26
N ASP A 166 2.52 2.95 -1.34
CA ASP A 166 3.95 3.27 -1.36
C ASP A 166 4.18 4.55 -2.15
N GLU A 167 4.55 5.64 -1.45
CA GLU A 167 4.79 6.98 -2.00
C GLU A 167 3.67 7.44 -2.98
N PRO A 168 2.39 7.40 -2.57
CA PRO A 168 1.29 7.59 -3.51
C PRO A 168 1.22 8.98 -4.15
N LEU A 169 1.77 10.02 -3.50
CA LEU A 169 1.72 11.39 -4.01
C LEU A 169 2.85 11.76 -4.98
N VAL A 170 3.87 10.91 -5.09
CA VAL A 170 5.02 11.17 -5.97
C VAL A 170 4.57 11.29 -7.43
N SER A 171 5.00 12.34 -8.11
CA SER A 171 4.72 12.60 -9.54
C SER A 171 3.24 12.74 -9.90
N LEU A 172 2.36 13.09 -8.94
CA LEU A 172 0.98 13.46 -9.22
C LEU A 172 0.88 14.97 -9.50
N ASP A 173 0.08 15.32 -10.50
CA ASP A 173 -0.42 16.68 -10.65
C ASP A 173 -1.48 17.00 -9.57
N LEU A 174 -1.87 18.27 -9.51
CA LEU A 174 -2.78 18.75 -8.46
C LEU A 174 -4.13 18.02 -8.47
N ASP A 175 -4.72 17.84 -9.64
CA ASP A 175 -6.04 17.22 -9.79
C ASP A 175 -6.03 15.76 -9.31
N MET A 176 -5.01 14.98 -9.73
CA MET A 176 -4.85 13.60 -9.29
C MET A 176 -4.55 13.49 -7.80
N ARG A 177 -3.82 14.46 -7.25
CA ARG A 177 -3.53 14.52 -5.81
C ARG A 177 -4.80 14.75 -5.01
N GLU A 178 -5.64 15.68 -5.41
CA GLU A 178 -6.93 15.97 -4.77
C GLU A 178 -7.86 14.75 -4.87
N MET A 179 -7.94 14.13 -6.04
CA MET A 179 -8.73 12.92 -6.25
C MET A 179 -8.27 11.78 -5.33
N PHE A 180 -6.96 11.53 -5.25
CA PHE A 180 -6.40 10.51 -4.35
C PHE A 180 -6.72 10.79 -2.88
N LEU A 181 -6.50 12.02 -2.42
CA LEU A 181 -6.75 12.40 -1.02
C LEU A 181 -8.25 12.30 -0.67
N SER A 182 -9.14 12.65 -1.60
CA SER A 182 -10.57 12.47 -1.44
C SER A 182 -10.97 11.00 -1.36
N TRP A 183 -10.46 10.19 -2.28
CA TRP A 183 -10.68 8.74 -2.28
C TRP A 183 -10.16 8.08 -0.99
N LEU A 184 -8.94 8.42 -0.55
CA LEU A 184 -8.38 7.88 0.69
C LEU A 184 -9.26 8.23 1.89
N ARG A 185 -9.68 9.48 2.01
CA ARG A 185 -10.56 9.93 3.09
C ARG A 185 -11.87 9.15 3.10
N GLU A 186 -12.53 9.01 1.95
CA GLU A 186 -13.76 8.23 1.82
C GLU A 186 -13.58 6.77 2.27
N ARG A 187 -12.46 6.13 1.90
CA ARG A 187 -12.17 4.75 2.34
C ARG A 187 -11.95 4.65 3.84
N LEU A 188 -11.21 5.58 4.42
CA LEU A 188 -10.98 5.64 5.86
C LEU A 188 -12.28 5.87 6.64
N ASP A 189 -13.15 6.75 6.17
CA ASP A 189 -14.46 7.02 6.77
C ASP A 189 -15.38 5.78 6.73
N ARG A 190 -15.20 4.91 5.74
CA ARG A 190 -15.86 3.59 5.64
C ARG A 190 -15.17 2.48 6.42
N GLY A 191 -14.16 2.81 7.21
CA GLY A 191 -13.44 1.87 8.08
C GLY A 191 -12.39 1.03 7.36
N ALA A 192 -11.80 1.52 6.28
CA ALA A 192 -10.65 0.85 5.67
C ALA A 192 -9.41 0.90 6.58
N CYS A 193 -8.55 -0.12 6.46
CA CYS A 193 -7.22 -0.16 7.05
C CYS A 193 -6.20 0.26 6.00
N ALA A 194 -5.50 1.38 6.22
CA ALA A 194 -4.49 1.90 5.31
C ALA A 194 -3.10 1.85 5.93
N LEU A 195 -2.13 1.27 5.20
CA LEU A 195 -0.70 1.33 5.49
C LEU A 195 -0.03 2.14 4.39
N LEU A 196 0.53 3.30 4.77
CA LEU A 196 1.05 4.28 3.84
C LEU A 196 2.49 4.66 4.16
N SER A 197 3.39 4.52 3.18
CA SER A 197 4.72 5.09 3.24
C SER A 197 4.76 6.40 2.45
N THR A 198 5.37 7.44 3.02
CA THR A 198 5.55 8.72 2.33
C THR A 198 6.60 9.60 2.99
N HIS A 199 7.24 10.43 2.17
CA HIS A 199 8.07 11.53 2.61
C HIS A 199 7.27 12.84 2.77
N GLU A 200 6.09 12.93 2.16
CA GLU A 200 5.17 14.05 2.28
C GLU A 200 4.16 13.81 3.40
N LEU A 201 4.48 14.21 4.62
CA LEU A 201 3.67 13.91 5.81
C LEU A 201 2.50 14.86 6.03
N GLU A 202 2.60 16.11 5.52
CA GLU A 202 1.64 17.18 5.76
C GLU A 202 0.18 16.78 5.46
N PRO A 203 -0.15 16.19 4.30
CA PRO A 203 -1.54 15.87 3.95
C PRO A 203 -2.19 14.84 4.86
N PHE A 204 -1.38 14.07 5.59
CA PHE A 204 -1.82 12.93 6.39
C PHE A 204 -1.77 13.19 7.89
N THR A 205 -1.11 14.28 8.32
CA THR A 205 -0.77 14.54 9.73
C THR A 205 -1.96 14.41 10.68
N ASP A 206 -3.13 14.91 10.29
CA ASP A 206 -4.32 14.89 11.15
C ASP A 206 -5.10 13.58 11.11
N ALA A 207 -4.93 12.80 10.03
CA ALA A 207 -5.64 11.54 9.83
C ALA A 207 -4.94 10.32 10.45
N VAL A 208 -3.67 10.45 10.88
CA VAL A 208 -2.86 9.32 11.38
C VAL A 208 -3.42 8.76 12.69
N ASN A 209 -3.66 7.43 12.69
CA ASN A 209 -4.12 6.67 13.86
C ASN A 209 -2.99 5.85 14.51
N ALA A 210 -1.98 5.45 13.74
CA ALA A 210 -0.84 4.70 14.23
C ALA A 210 0.42 5.02 13.40
N VAL A 211 1.58 4.71 13.97
CA VAL A 211 2.87 4.78 13.28
C VAL A 211 3.53 3.41 13.36
N VAL A 212 4.08 2.96 12.24
CA VAL A 212 4.97 1.81 12.18
C VAL A 212 6.34 2.31 11.75
N SER A 213 7.33 2.10 12.58
CA SER A 213 8.71 2.44 12.28
C SER A 213 9.49 1.20 11.85
N VAL A 214 10.24 1.31 10.76
CA VAL A 214 11.13 0.25 10.27
C VAL A 214 12.57 0.74 10.36
N LYS A 215 13.39 0.01 11.10
CA LYS A 215 14.82 0.31 11.27
C LYS A 215 15.63 -0.98 11.17
N SER A 216 16.51 -1.05 10.19
CA SER A 216 17.39 -2.24 9.97
C SER A 216 16.61 -3.57 9.93
N GLY A 217 15.45 -3.59 9.28
CA GLY A 217 14.60 -4.78 9.15
C GLY A 217 13.72 -5.09 10.37
N GLN A 218 13.86 -4.37 11.46
CA GLN A 218 12.96 -4.50 12.63
C GLN A 218 11.77 -3.54 12.51
N VAL A 219 10.61 -4.01 12.93
CA VAL A 219 9.33 -3.30 12.81
C VAL A 219 8.73 -3.08 14.19
N VAL A 220 8.43 -1.81 14.50
CA VAL A 220 7.81 -1.41 15.77
C VAL A 220 6.57 -0.56 15.48
N LYS A 221 5.43 -0.92 16.07
CA LYS A 221 4.20 -0.11 16.05
C LYS A 221 4.15 0.76 17.29
N SER A 222 3.76 2.02 17.08
CA SER A 222 3.56 2.98 18.19
C SER A 222 2.30 3.82 17.95
N ALA A 223 1.86 4.49 19.01
CA ALA A 223 0.86 5.55 18.88
C ALA A 223 1.45 6.73 18.09
N PRO A 224 0.63 7.45 17.29
CA PRO A 224 1.10 8.65 16.64
C PRO A 224 1.35 9.76 17.68
N PRO A 225 2.22 10.73 17.40
CA PRO A 225 2.37 11.89 18.26
C PRO A 225 1.04 12.59 18.51
N GLU A 226 0.88 13.16 19.71
CA GLU A 226 -0.33 13.90 20.10
C GLU A 226 -0.69 14.98 19.06
N ARG A 227 -2.00 15.20 18.88
CA ARG A 227 -2.50 16.25 17.99
C ARG A 227 -2.10 17.62 18.53
N GLY A 228 -1.81 18.54 17.60
CA GLY A 228 -1.47 19.92 17.93
C GLY A 228 -0.14 20.39 17.34
N ALA A 229 0.31 21.56 17.82
CA ALA A 229 1.55 22.18 17.36
C ALA A 229 2.75 21.24 17.54
N GLY A 230 3.54 21.06 16.47
CA GLY A 230 4.73 20.21 16.49
C GLY A 230 4.48 18.72 16.13
N ARG A 231 3.24 18.27 15.89
CA ARG A 231 2.96 16.89 15.48
C ARG A 231 3.69 16.49 14.20
N LEU A 232 3.64 17.35 13.20
CA LEU A 232 4.33 17.13 11.92
C LEU A 232 5.84 16.98 12.12
N GLU A 233 6.46 17.83 12.96
CA GLU A 233 7.91 17.77 13.19
C GLU A 233 8.31 16.49 13.92
N ARG A 234 7.49 16.03 14.87
CA ARG A 234 7.70 14.72 15.52
C ARG A 234 7.56 13.56 14.55
N LEU A 235 6.59 13.59 13.64
CA LEU A 235 6.48 12.58 12.57
C LEU A 235 7.70 12.61 11.64
N ARG A 236 8.22 13.79 11.32
CA ARG A 236 9.47 13.94 10.55
C ARG A 236 10.69 13.37 11.28
N SER A 237 10.77 13.57 12.60
CA SER A 237 11.84 13.02 13.43
C SER A 237 11.81 11.49 13.43
N LEU A 238 10.64 10.89 13.60
CA LEU A 238 10.44 9.44 13.48
C LEU A 238 10.81 8.91 12.08
N ALA A 239 10.46 9.64 11.02
CA ALA A 239 10.80 9.25 9.64
C ALA A 239 12.32 9.24 9.39
N ARG A 240 13.07 10.13 10.03
CA ARG A 240 14.54 10.20 9.99
C ARG A 240 15.22 9.15 10.87
N GLY A 241 14.48 8.48 11.74
CA GLY A 241 15.01 7.52 12.71
C GLY A 241 15.83 8.16 13.84
N SER A 242 15.65 9.47 14.09
CA SER A 242 16.36 10.25 15.10
C SER A 242 15.75 10.17 16.50
N GLU A 243 14.52 9.69 16.63
CA GLU A 243 13.88 9.38 17.91
C GLU A 243 13.67 7.86 18.02
N SER A 244 14.05 7.28 19.15
CA SER A 244 13.56 5.96 19.55
C SER A 244 12.12 6.13 20.05
N VAL A 245 11.23 5.28 19.62
CA VAL A 245 9.89 5.18 20.14
C VAL A 245 10.02 4.54 21.54
N ASP A 246 9.86 5.32 22.59
CA ASP A 246 9.70 4.83 23.96
C ASP A 246 8.29 4.26 24.15
#